data_b908b7aafecf0f835586d98eece7dea8
#
_entry.id   b908b7aafecf0f835586d98eece7dea8
#
_cell.length_a   1.000
_cell.length_b   1.000
_cell.length_c   1.000
_cell.angle_alpha   90.00
_cell.angle_beta   90.00
_cell.angle_gamma   90.00
#
_symmetry.space_group_name_H-M   'P 1'
#
loop_
_entity.id
_entity.type
_entity.pdbx_description
1 polymer ?
#
loop_
_entity_poly.entity_id
_entity_poly.type
_entity_poly.pdbx_seq_one_letter_code
_entity_poly.pdbx_strand_id
1 'polypeptide(L)'
;MQPFRKHTGVVVPLDKVNVDTDQIIPKQFLKRIERTGFGKFLFHDWRFSGDGKEFGKKLGDFVLDAPRYAKASILVAGKNFGCGSSREHAVWALADFGFQVVIASSFADIFANNSLKNGLLTVRLNEEQVAEIMRRSEEIENYQLKVDLETLRVEDGRGFAATFAMDGFSRHCLLNGLDDIGLTLQHEAEIAAYEAKHPVRAEMKAILTLE
;
A
#
# COMPACT_ATOMS: atom_id res chain seq x y z
N MET A 1 -6.81 -11.24 0.41
CA MET A 1 -6.82 -9.90 1.04
C MET A 1 -8.25 -9.48 1.40
N GLN A 2 -8.46 -8.34 2.15
CA GLN A 2 -9.80 -7.83 2.44
C GLN A 2 -10.36 -7.06 1.24
N PRO A 3 -11.67 -7.20 0.91
CA PRO A 3 -12.30 -6.41 -0.14
C PRO A 3 -12.25 -4.92 0.18
N PHE A 4 -11.87 -4.10 -0.80
CA PHE A 4 -11.89 -2.65 -0.70
C PHE A 4 -13.06 -2.09 -1.55
N ARG A 5 -13.98 -1.37 -0.95
CA ARG A 5 -15.07 -0.70 -1.67
C ARG A 5 -15.02 0.80 -1.50
N LYS A 6 -15.04 1.26 -0.27
CA LYS A 6 -15.03 2.68 0.12
C LYS A 6 -14.22 2.85 1.38
N HIS A 7 -13.50 3.95 1.48
CA HIS A 7 -12.78 4.31 2.67
C HIS A 7 -12.92 5.82 2.93
N THR A 8 -13.18 6.18 4.17
CA THR A 8 -13.12 7.57 4.64
C THR A 8 -12.08 7.65 5.74
N GLY A 9 -11.06 8.48 5.53
CA GLY A 9 -9.95 8.55 6.46
C GLY A 9 -9.30 9.91 6.54
N VAL A 10 -8.58 10.13 7.64
CA VAL A 10 -7.76 11.32 7.82
C VAL A 10 -6.59 11.26 6.84
N VAL A 11 -6.31 12.40 6.23
CA VAL A 11 -5.24 12.59 5.25
C VAL A 11 -3.99 13.10 5.94
N VAL A 12 -2.84 12.49 5.63
CA VAL A 12 -1.53 13.02 5.98
C VAL A 12 -0.76 13.41 4.71
N PRO A 13 -0.25 14.66 4.60
CA PRO A 13 0.55 15.09 3.47
C PRO A 13 2.01 14.68 3.67
N LEU A 14 2.60 14.06 2.67
CA LEU A 14 4.02 13.82 2.55
C LEU A 14 4.53 14.58 1.33
N ASP A 15 4.85 15.87 1.49
CA ASP A 15 5.33 16.72 0.40
C ASP A 15 6.75 16.35 0.00
N LYS A 16 6.87 15.17 -0.61
CA LYS A 16 8.12 14.63 -1.16
C LYS A 16 7.86 13.95 -2.50
N VAL A 17 8.76 14.17 -3.44
CA VAL A 17 8.79 13.47 -4.73
C VAL A 17 9.86 12.38 -4.71
N ASN A 18 9.75 11.39 -5.61
CA ASN A 18 10.71 10.30 -5.75
C ASN A 18 10.96 9.55 -4.43
N VAL A 19 9.92 9.37 -3.63
CA VAL A 19 10.02 8.56 -2.41
C VAL A 19 10.27 7.13 -2.81
N ASP A 20 11.49 6.66 -2.55
CA ASP A 20 11.89 5.32 -2.92
C ASP A 20 11.56 4.27 -1.84
N THR A 21 11.65 3.00 -2.22
CA THR A 21 11.33 1.90 -1.32
C THR A 21 12.31 1.74 -0.16
N ASP A 22 13.56 2.23 -0.26
CA ASP A 22 14.49 2.28 0.88
C ASP A 22 14.11 3.36 1.88
N GLN A 23 13.53 4.46 1.42
CA GLN A 23 13.00 5.51 2.29
C GLN A 23 11.72 5.04 2.99
N ILE A 24 10.86 4.29 2.28
CA ILE A 24 9.63 3.72 2.87
C ILE A 24 9.98 2.68 3.93
N ILE A 25 10.87 1.73 3.61
CA ILE A 25 11.36 0.69 4.51
C ILE A 25 12.84 0.42 4.27
N PRO A 26 13.75 0.84 5.18
CA PRO A 26 15.17 0.64 5.00
C PRO A 26 15.59 -0.83 4.93
N LYS A 27 16.60 -1.11 4.10
CA LYS A 27 17.06 -2.47 3.75
C LYS A 27 17.40 -3.37 4.95
N GLN A 28 17.85 -2.80 6.07
CA GLN A 28 18.21 -3.56 7.26
C GLN A 28 17.02 -4.33 7.87
N PHE A 29 15.78 -3.91 7.60
CA PHE A 29 14.57 -4.57 8.09
C PHE A 29 14.05 -5.68 7.17
N LEU A 30 14.62 -5.84 5.96
CA LEU A 30 14.17 -6.84 4.98
C LEU A 30 14.57 -8.29 5.33
N LYS A 31 15.43 -8.49 6.34
CA LYS A 31 15.83 -9.82 6.82
C LYS A 31 14.76 -10.51 7.66
N ARG A 32 13.66 -9.84 7.97
CA ARG A 32 12.57 -10.38 8.75
C ARG A 32 11.73 -11.32 7.90
N ILE A 33 11.31 -12.43 8.49
CA ILE A 33 10.53 -13.48 7.83
C ILE A 33 9.02 -13.21 7.99
N GLU A 34 8.63 -12.52 9.05
CA GLU A 34 7.23 -12.20 9.34
C GLU A 34 6.68 -11.22 8.28
N ARG A 35 5.40 -11.36 7.95
CA ARG A 35 4.69 -10.42 7.05
C ARG A 35 4.01 -9.26 7.77
N THR A 36 4.04 -9.23 9.09
CA THR A 36 3.41 -8.22 9.95
C THR A 36 4.41 -7.58 10.89
N GLY A 37 4.08 -6.42 11.48
CA GLY A 37 4.95 -5.68 12.39
C GLY A 37 5.95 -4.77 11.68
N PHE A 38 5.75 -4.50 10.37
CA PHE A 38 6.59 -3.59 9.60
C PHE A 38 6.21 -2.12 9.77
N GLY A 39 4.98 -1.81 10.16
CA GLY A 39 4.48 -0.44 10.31
C GLY A 39 5.34 0.42 11.24
N LYS A 40 5.92 -0.15 12.29
CA LYS A 40 6.84 0.57 13.19
C LYS A 40 8.13 1.02 12.52
N PHE A 41 8.53 0.40 11.40
CA PHE A 41 9.73 0.74 10.63
C PHE A 41 9.43 1.66 9.44
N LEU A 42 8.15 2.02 9.23
CA LEU A 42 7.75 2.91 8.16
C LEU A 42 8.50 4.24 8.26
N PHE A 43 9.15 4.64 7.17
CA PHE A 43 9.97 5.86 7.09
C PHE A 43 11.00 5.98 8.23
N HIS A 44 11.58 4.86 8.65
CA HIS A 44 12.43 4.77 9.85
C HIS A 44 13.52 5.84 9.86
N ASP A 45 14.28 5.99 8.77
CA ASP A 45 15.43 6.89 8.72
C ASP A 45 15.03 8.38 8.74
N TRP A 46 13.76 8.69 8.48
CA TRP A 46 13.20 10.05 8.65
C TRP A 46 12.61 10.28 10.03
N ARG A 47 12.31 9.22 10.76
CA ARG A 47 11.62 9.28 12.06
C ARG A 47 12.52 9.06 13.24
N PHE A 48 13.62 8.33 13.06
CA PHE A 48 14.49 7.93 14.17
C PHE A 48 15.96 8.20 13.84
N SER A 49 16.73 8.60 14.87
CA SER A 49 18.20 8.68 14.78
C SER A 49 18.82 7.28 14.92
N GLY A 50 20.01 7.09 14.34
CA GLY A 50 20.78 5.86 14.48
C GLY A 50 20.89 5.05 13.19
N ASP A 51 21.57 3.91 13.27
CA ASP A 51 21.89 3.04 12.13
C ASP A 51 20.78 2.02 11.80
N GLY A 52 19.62 2.14 12.40
CA GLY A 52 18.47 1.26 12.18
C GLY A 52 18.55 -0.11 12.82
N LYS A 53 19.59 -0.42 13.60
CA LYS A 53 19.67 -1.68 14.36
C LYS A 53 18.73 -1.67 15.55
N GLU A 54 18.61 -0.51 16.18
CA GLU A 54 17.67 -0.24 17.27
C GLU A 54 16.87 1.02 16.96
N PHE A 55 15.68 1.17 17.56
CA PHE A 55 14.97 2.43 17.48
C PHE A 55 15.76 3.48 18.26
N GLY A 56 16.42 4.35 17.53
CA GLY A 56 17.08 5.51 18.08
C GLY A 56 16.07 6.53 18.65
N LYS A 57 16.58 7.68 19.07
CA LYS A 57 15.72 8.77 19.53
C LYS A 57 14.83 9.24 18.38
N LYS A 58 13.53 9.42 18.66
CA LYS A 58 12.58 10.00 17.71
C LYS A 58 13.04 11.42 17.36
N LEU A 59 13.12 11.72 16.07
CA LEU A 59 13.58 13.03 15.58
C LEU A 59 12.54 14.13 15.81
N GLY A 60 11.26 13.76 15.78
CA GLY A 60 10.15 14.66 16.14
C GLY A 60 9.62 15.54 15.00
N ASP A 61 10.39 15.70 13.91
CA ASP A 61 10.07 16.65 12.84
C ASP A 61 9.33 16.03 11.65
N PHE A 62 9.07 14.72 11.70
CA PHE A 62 8.44 14.04 10.58
C PHE A 62 6.92 14.12 10.67
N VAL A 63 6.28 14.43 9.55
CA VAL A 63 4.84 14.71 9.47
C VAL A 63 3.95 13.61 10.08
N LEU A 64 4.31 12.32 9.88
CA LEU A 64 3.54 11.20 10.45
C LEU A 64 3.60 11.12 11.98
N ASP A 65 4.57 11.77 12.60
CA ASP A 65 4.73 11.79 14.05
C ASP A 65 3.98 12.96 14.73
N ALA A 66 3.40 13.87 13.93
CA ALA A 66 2.58 14.95 14.42
C ALA A 66 1.23 14.43 14.97
N PRO A 67 0.80 14.81 16.19
CA PRO A 67 -0.41 14.29 16.82
C PRO A 67 -1.68 14.44 15.98
N ARG A 68 -1.77 15.49 15.17
CA ARG A 68 -2.92 15.75 14.29
C ARG A 68 -3.12 14.66 13.24
N TYR A 69 -2.07 13.91 12.88
CA TYR A 69 -2.10 12.83 11.89
C TYR A 69 -2.06 11.42 12.49
N ALA A 70 -2.16 11.30 13.81
CA ALA A 70 -2.08 10.00 14.52
C ALA A 70 -3.12 8.96 14.05
N LYS A 71 -4.24 9.41 13.47
CA LYS A 71 -5.30 8.56 12.91
C LYS A 71 -5.33 8.55 11.39
N ALA A 72 -4.26 9.02 10.74
CA ALA A 72 -4.22 9.07 9.28
C ALA A 72 -4.24 7.66 8.69
N SER A 73 -5.09 7.47 7.70
CA SER A 73 -5.24 6.23 6.93
C SER A 73 -5.18 6.46 5.41
N ILE A 74 -5.00 7.72 5.01
CA ILE A 74 -4.77 8.13 3.62
C ILE A 74 -3.46 8.93 3.58
N LEU A 75 -2.48 8.43 2.84
CA LEU A 75 -1.22 9.12 2.58
C LEU A 75 -1.32 9.85 1.24
N VAL A 76 -0.95 11.13 1.21
CA VAL A 76 -0.84 11.89 -0.04
C VAL A 76 0.62 12.28 -0.25
N ALA A 77 1.18 11.91 -1.39
CA ALA A 77 2.59 12.12 -1.71
C ALA A 77 2.77 12.76 -3.10
N GLY A 78 3.97 13.24 -3.36
CA GLY A 78 4.36 13.77 -4.66
C GLY A 78 4.54 12.69 -5.72
N LYS A 79 5.04 13.10 -6.89
CA LYS A 79 5.26 12.21 -8.04
C LYS A 79 6.29 11.11 -7.78
N ASN A 80 6.15 10.01 -8.55
CA ASN A 80 7.07 8.88 -8.59
C ASN A 80 7.24 8.21 -7.22
N PHE A 81 6.11 8.01 -6.51
CA PHE A 81 6.11 7.35 -5.20
C PHE A 81 6.36 5.85 -5.35
N GLY A 82 7.16 5.28 -4.45
CA GLY A 82 7.52 3.87 -4.44
C GLY A 82 8.55 3.48 -5.50
N CYS A 83 9.35 4.45 -6.00
CA CYS A 83 10.45 4.17 -6.92
C CYS A 83 11.56 3.35 -6.26
N GLY A 84 12.58 2.98 -7.04
CA GLY A 84 13.71 2.18 -6.57
C GLY A 84 13.49 0.67 -6.70
N SER A 85 14.05 -0.09 -5.78
CA SER A 85 14.04 -1.56 -5.84
C SER A 85 12.64 -2.14 -5.59
N SER A 86 12.35 -3.28 -6.24
CA SER A 86 11.11 -4.02 -6.00
C SER A 86 11.08 -4.56 -4.57
N ARG A 87 10.24 -3.98 -3.71
CA ARG A 87 10.09 -4.38 -2.31
C ARG A 87 8.63 -4.41 -1.87
N GLU A 88 8.11 -5.60 -1.75
CA GLU A 88 6.76 -5.79 -1.21
C GLU A 88 6.66 -5.32 0.25
N HIS A 89 7.76 -5.39 1.01
CA HIS A 89 7.87 -4.87 2.37
C HIS A 89 7.50 -3.39 2.51
N ALA A 90 7.72 -2.58 1.47
CA ALA A 90 7.31 -1.18 1.47
C ALA A 90 5.79 -1.04 1.56
N VAL A 91 5.07 -1.91 0.86
CA VAL A 91 3.59 -1.97 0.91
C VAL A 91 3.13 -2.50 2.27
N TRP A 92 3.77 -3.55 2.79
CA TRP A 92 3.46 -4.09 4.12
C TRP A 92 3.67 -3.05 5.22
N ALA A 93 4.75 -2.26 5.14
CA ALA A 93 5.02 -1.20 6.12
C ALA A 93 3.92 -0.13 6.11
N LEU A 94 3.46 0.29 4.93
CA LEU A 94 2.36 1.26 4.79
C LEU A 94 1.04 0.69 5.32
N ALA A 95 0.67 -0.52 4.90
CA ALA A 95 -0.57 -1.16 5.31
C ALA A 95 -0.59 -1.44 6.84
N ASP A 96 0.51 -1.92 7.38
CA ASP A 96 0.65 -2.27 8.79
C ASP A 96 0.71 -1.03 9.71
N PHE A 97 1.15 0.13 9.16
CA PHE A 97 1.05 1.42 9.84
C PHE A 97 -0.40 1.91 9.93
N GLY A 98 -1.29 1.44 9.05
CA GLY A 98 -2.70 1.77 9.03
C GLY A 98 -3.18 2.47 7.75
N PHE A 99 -2.31 2.67 6.76
CA PHE A 99 -2.73 3.24 5.48
C PHE A 99 -3.54 2.23 4.68
N GLN A 100 -4.66 2.69 4.15
CA GLN A 100 -5.51 1.94 3.22
C GLN A 100 -5.46 2.51 1.81
N VAL A 101 -5.08 3.79 1.69
CA VAL A 101 -5.00 4.51 0.42
C VAL A 101 -3.72 5.33 0.38
N VAL A 102 -3.04 5.28 -0.76
CA VAL A 102 -1.96 6.21 -1.12
C VAL A 102 -2.38 6.98 -2.36
N ILE A 103 -2.34 8.32 -2.30
CA ILE A 103 -2.65 9.23 -3.40
C ILE A 103 -1.36 9.89 -3.85
N ALA A 104 -1.07 9.88 -5.16
CA ALA A 104 0.09 10.54 -5.74
C ALA A 104 -0.16 10.91 -7.19
N SER A 105 0.65 11.79 -7.77
CA SER A 105 0.53 12.11 -9.20
C SER A 105 1.11 11.02 -10.10
N SER A 106 2.04 10.22 -9.60
CA SER A 106 2.50 8.98 -10.25
C SER A 106 3.12 8.01 -9.25
N PHE A 107 3.11 6.74 -9.61
CA PHE A 107 3.72 5.64 -8.86
C PHE A 107 4.69 4.88 -9.74
N ALA A 108 5.70 4.25 -9.13
CA ALA A 108 6.46 3.21 -9.81
C ALA A 108 5.58 1.98 -10.05
N ASP A 109 5.69 1.36 -11.22
CA ASP A 109 4.80 0.27 -11.64
C ASP A 109 4.86 -0.93 -10.69
N ILE A 110 6.07 -1.31 -10.25
CA ILE A 110 6.24 -2.44 -9.33
C ILE A 110 5.57 -2.15 -7.98
N PHE A 111 5.72 -0.92 -7.46
CA PHE A 111 5.05 -0.52 -6.23
C PHE A 111 3.53 -0.58 -6.35
N ALA A 112 2.97 -0.05 -7.45
CA ALA A 112 1.53 -0.08 -7.70
C ALA A 112 1.00 -1.52 -7.79
N ASN A 113 1.71 -2.41 -8.49
CA ASN A 113 1.35 -3.83 -8.60
C ASN A 113 1.42 -4.56 -7.24
N ASN A 114 2.47 -4.32 -6.46
CA ASN A 114 2.58 -4.89 -5.12
C ASN A 114 1.48 -4.38 -4.19
N SER A 115 1.13 -3.09 -4.30
CA SER A 115 0.03 -2.49 -3.53
C SER A 115 -1.30 -3.15 -3.82
N LEU A 116 -1.61 -3.38 -5.10
CA LEU A 116 -2.81 -4.10 -5.53
C LEU A 116 -2.90 -5.50 -4.89
N LYS A 117 -1.82 -6.27 -4.94
CA LYS A 117 -1.77 -7.65 -4.38
C LYS A 117 -1.96 -7.70 -2.86
N ASN A 118 -1.64 -6.61 -2.17
CA ASN A 118 -1.75 -6.49 -0.71
C ASN A 118 -2.98 -5.69 -0.24
N GLY A 119 -3.86 -5.26 -1.16
CA GLY A 119 -5.09 -4.54 -0.82
C GLY A 119 -4.88 -3.08 -0.43
N LEU A 120 -3.70 -2.50 -0.70
CA LEU A 120 -3.43 -1.08 -0.55
C LEU A 120 -3.83 -0.35 -1.83
N LEU A 121 -4.86 0.50 -1.76
CA LEU A 121 -5.34 1.24 -2.93
C LEU A 121 -4.39 2.37 -3.29
N THR A 122 -3.87 2.37 -4.51
CA THR A 122 -3.12 3.50 -5.10
C THR A 122 -4.05 4.32 -5.99
N VAL A 123 -4.13 5.62 -5.72
CA VAL A 123 -4.97 6.57 -6.48
C VAL A 123 -4.07 7.57 -7.18
N ARG A 124 -4.13 7.59 -8.51
CA ARG A 124 -3.41 8.58 -9.31
C ARG A 124 -4.31 9.77 -9.61
N LEU A 125 -3.88 10.96 -9.20
CA LEU A 125 -4.51 12.24 -9.50
C LEU A 125 -3.49 13.16 -10.20
N ASN A 126 -3.93 14.24 -10.83
CA ASN A 126 -2.97 15.19 -11.38
C ASN A 126 -2.25 16.00 -10.28
N GLU A 127 -1.15 16.67 -10.64
CA GLU A 127 -0.31 17.37 -9.66
C GLU A 127 -1.07 18.49 -8.93
N GLU A 128 -1.97 19.21 -9.62
CA GLU A 128 -2.79 20.27 -9.03
C GLU A 128 -3.76 19.72 -7.98
N GLN A 129 -4.40 18.59 -8.26
CA GLN A 129 -5.31 17.92 -7.33
C GLN A 129 -4.57 17.39 -6.10
N VAL A 130 -3.37 16.82 -6.30
CA VAL A 130 -2.51 16.37 -5.20
C VAL A 130 -2.09 17.55 -4.32
N ALA A 131 -1.63 18.63 -4.91
CA ALA A 131 -1.25 19.84 -4.18
C ALA A 131 -2.42 20.45 -3.40
N GLU A 132 -3.62 20.48 -3.99
CA GLU A 132 -4.83 20.98 -3.32
C GLU A 132 -5.22 20.11 -2.11
N ILE A 133 -5.12 18.78 -2.22
CA ILE A 133 -5.35 17.88 -1.09
C ILE A 133 -4.33 18.12 0.02
N MET A 134 -3.03 18.26 -0.32
CA MET A 134 -1.97 18.54 0.65
C MET A 134 -2.26 19.85 1.38
N ARG A 135 -2.50 20.94 0.65
CA ARG A 135 -2.84 22.23 1.23
C ARG A 135 -4.03 22.15 2.19
N ARG A 136 -5.14 21.50 1.78
CA ARG A 136 -6.32 21.33 2.64
C ARG A 136 -6.01 20.52 3.90
N SER A 137 -5.18 19.51 3.79
CA SER A 137 -4.81 18.66 4.93
C SER A 137 -3.92 19.39 5.95
N GLU A 138 -3.20 20.43 5.53
CA GLU A 138 -2.43 21.31 6.41
C GLU A 138 -3.29 22.39 7.06
N GLU A 139 -4.21 22.99 6.30
CA GLU A 139 -5.08 24.08 6.77
C GLU A 139 -6.23 23.60 7.64
N ILE A 140 -6.80 22.43 7.35
CA ILE A 140 -7.99 21.90 8.01
C ILE A 140 -7.59 20.80 8.99
N GLU A 141 -7.92 20.99 10.26
CA GLU A 141 -7.67 19.97 11.27
C GLU A 141 -8.54 18.73 11.03
N ASN A 142 -7.93 17.54 11.14
CA ASN A 142 -8.59 16.25 10.88
C ASN A 142 -9.23 16.19 9.48
N TYR A 143 -8.58 16.78 8.48
CA TYR A 143 -9.06 16.75 7.10
C TYR A 143 -9.24 15.31 6.62
N GLN A 144 -10.41 15.01 6.08
CA GLN A 144 -10.78 13.66 5.63
C GLN A 144 -11.11 13.65 4.15
N LEU A 145 -10.77 12.56 3.50
CA LEU A 145 -11.23 12.21 2.17
C LEU A 145 -12.04 10.92 2.22
N LYS A 146 -13.07 10.87 1.42
CA LYS A 146 -13.78 9.65 1.05
C LYS A 146 -13.26 9.20 -0.30
N VAL A 147 -12.76 7.98 -0.37
CA VAL A 147 -12.32 7.32 -1.59
C VAL A 147 -13.27 6.18 -1.90
N ASP A 148 -13.89 6.23 -3.07
CA ASP A 148 -14.90 5.26 -3.51
C ASP A 148 -14.40 4.55 -4.77
N LEU A 149 -14.08 3.24 -4.63
CA LEU A 149 -13.59 2.42 -5.71
C LEU A 149 -14.72 1.99 -6.67
N GLU A 150 -15.98 1.97 -6.20
CA GLU A 150 -17.13 1.62 -7.04
C GLU A 150 -17.46 2.75 -8.04
N THR A 151 -17.22 3.99 -7.66
CA THR A 151 -17.47 5.17 -8.53
C THR A 151 -16.19 5.78 -9.06
N LEU A 152 -15.01 5.27 -8.65
CA LEU A 152 -13.67 5.80 -8.98
C LEU A 152 -13.55 7.29 -8.62
N ARG A 153 -14.01 7.67 -7.43
CA ARG A 153 -14.11 9.05 -6.99
C ARG A 153 -13.44 9.29 -5.64
N VAL A 154 -12.82 10.44 -5.53
CA VAL A 154 -12.28 11.00 -4.28
C VAL A 154 -12.99 12.31 -4.00
N GLU A 155 -13.49 12.50 -2.78
CA GLU A 155 -14.20 13.74 -2.38
C GLU A 155 -14.01 14.02 -0.88
N ASP A 156 -14.11 15.30 -0.51
CA ASP A 156 -14.01 15.75 0.89
C ASP A 156 -15.34 16.23 1.48
N GLY A 157 -16.41 16.31 0.66
CA GLY A 157 -17.69 16.89 1.05
C GLY A 157 -17.64 18.40 1.30
N ARG A 158 -16.53 19.07 0.98
CA ARG A 158 -16.29 20.50 1.20
C ARG A 158 -15.88 21.24 -0.09
N GLY A 159 -16.28 20.67 -1.24
CA GLY A 159 -16.04 21.27 -2.55
C GLY A 159 -14.87 20.68 -3.33
N PHE A 160 -14.05 19.80 -2.75
CA PHE A 160 -13.09 19.01 -3.51
C PHE A 160 -13.72 17.69 -3.98
N ALA A 161 -13.61 17.44 -5.27
CA ALA A 161 -13.97 16.15 -5.87
C ALA A 161 -13.10 15.89 -7.10
N ALA A 162 -12.63 14.67 -7.25
CA ALA A 162 -11.84 14.22 -8.38
C ALA A 162 -12.23 12.78 -8.76
N THR A 163 -12.03 12.42 -10.02
CA THR A 163 -12.13 11.04 -10.49
C THR A 163 -10.73 10.50 -10.78
N PHE A 164 -10.55 9.21 -10.59
CA PHE A 164 -9.32 8.53 -10.94
C PHE A 164 -9.59 7.34 -11.89
N ALA A 165 -8.56 6.91 -12.59
CA ALA A 165 -8.65 5.77 -13.47
C ALA A 165 -8.02 4.54 -12.82
N MET A 166 -8.62 3.37 -13.04
CA MET A 166 -8.07 2.07 -12.69
C MET A 166 -8.52 1.07 -13.76
N ASP A 167 -7.64 0.14 -14.12
CA ASP A 167 -8.01 -0.92 -15.05
C ASP A 167 -9.06 -1.87 -14.42
N GLY A 168 -9.86 -2.49 -15.28
CA GLY A 168 -11.00 -3.30 -14.85
C GLY A 168 -10.62 -4.53 -14.03
N PHE A 169 -9.48 -5.15 -14.33
CA PHE A 169 -8.99 -6.33 -13.62
C PHE A 169 -8.53 -5.98 -12.19
N SER A 170 -7.68 -4.96 -12.04
CA SER A 170 -7.23 -4.46 -10.74
C SER A 170 -8.39 -4.06 -9.85
N ARG A 171 -9.37 -3.35 -10.43
CA ARG A 171 -10.59 -2.95 -9.73
C ARG A 171 -11.41 -4.15 -9.27
N HIS A 172 -11.58 -5.16 -10.15
CA HIS A 172 -12.27 -6.40 -9.79
C HIS A 172 -11.59 -7.11 -8.62
N CYS A 173 -10.27 -7.26 -8.67
CA CYS A 173 -9.49 -7.90 -7.61
C CYS A 173 -9.66 -7.18 -6.27
N LEU A 174 -9.52 -5.85 -6.24
CA LEU A 174 -9.70 -5.07 -5.00
C LEU A 174 -11.12 -5.13 -4.46
N LEU A 175 -12.14 -4.98 -5.32
CA LEU A 175 -13.55 -5.02 -4.90
C LEU A 175 -13.95 -6.38 -4.28
N ASN A 176 -13.33 -7.46 -4.73
CA ASN A 176 -13.64 -8.82 -4.28
C ASN A 176 -12.59 -9.40 -3.31
N GLY A 177 -11.54 -8.66 -2.99
CA GLY A 177 -10.49 -9.11 -2.08
C GLY A 177 -9.63 -10.26 -2.63
N LEU A 178 -9.46 -10.32 -3.97
CA LEU A 178 -8.75 -11.38 -4.67
C LEU A 178 -7.27 -11.04 -4.81
N ASP A 179 -6.43 -11.84 -4.21
CA ASP A 179 -4.99 -11.91 -4.49
C ASP A 179 -4.70 -13.03 -5.51
N ASP A 180 -3.43 -13.24 -5.86
CA ASP A 180 -3.03 -14.26 -6.83
C ASP A 180 -3.53 -15.67 -6.46
N ILE A 181 -3.55 -15.99 -5.15
CA ILE A 181 -4.07 -17.28 -4.66
C ILE A 181 -5.60 -17.31 -4.76
N GLY A 182 -6.27 -16.25 -4.34
CA GLY A 182 -7.73 -16.13 -4.43
C GLY A 182 -8.26 -16.24 -5.86
N LEU A 183 -7.53 -15.70 -6.84
CA LEU A 183 -7.83 -15.86 -8.27
C LEU A 183 -7.69 -17.31 -8.71
N THR A 184 -6.61 -17.99 -8.31
CA THR A 184 -6.36 -19.40 -8.65
C THR A 184 -7.43 -20.31 -8.04
N LEU A 185 -7.83 -20.07 -6.80
CA LEU A 185 -8.86 -20.84 -6.10
C LEU A 185 -10.26 -20.75 -6.73
N GLN A 186 -10.52 -19.74 -7.57
CA GLN A 186 -11.76 -19.70 -8.34
C GLN A 186 -11.86 -20.84 -9.37
N HIS A 187 -10.72 -21.46 -9.73
CA HIS A 187 -10.60 -22.58 -10.65
C HIS A 187 -10.28 -23.93 -9.95
N GLU A 188 -10.55 -24.05 -8.66
CA GLU A 188 -10.20 -25.23 -7.86
C GLU A 188 -10.70 -26.55 -8.49
N ALA A 189 -11.95 -26.59 -8.98
CA ALA A 189 -12.52 -27.77 -9.61
C ALA A 189 -11.79 -28.16 -10.91
N GLU A 190 -11.36 -27.18 -11.72
CA GLU A 190 -10.61 -27.41 -12.94
C GLU A 190 -9.20 -27.89 -12.65
N ILE A 191 -8.57 -27.31 -11.63
CA ILE A 191 -7.24 -27.72 -11.14
C ILE A 191 -7.29 -29.16 -10.64
N ALA A 192 -8.24 -29.51 -9.77
CA ALA A 192 -8.42 -30.86 -9.27
C ALA A 192 -8.67 -31.89 -10.38
N ALA A 193 -9.48 -31.51 -11.38
CA ALA A 193 -9.73 -32.37 -12.56
C ALA A 193 -8.46 -32.58 -13.40
N TYR A 194 -7.61 -31.58 -13.51
CA TYR A 194 -6.31 -31.68 -14.18
C TYR A 194 -5.34 -32.56 -13.41
N GLU A 195 -5.19 -32.36 -12.11
CA GLU A 195 -4.32 -33.14 -11.23
C GLU A 195 -4.70 -34.63 -11.19
N ALA A 196 -6.00 -34.93 -11.22
CA ALA A 196 -6.49 -36.32 -11.28
C ALA A 196 -6.05 -37.04 -12.56
N LYS A 197 -5.93 -36.31 -13.69
CA LYS A 197 -5.47 -36.85 -14.98
C LYS A 197 -3.94 -36.88 -15.10
N HIS A 198 -3.24 -36.06 -14.31
CA HIS A 198 -1.79 -35.89 -14.37
C HIS A 198 -1.16 -36.11 -12.99
N PRO A 199 -1.25 -37.34 -12.44
CA PRO A 199 -0.71 -37.60 -11.10
C PRO A 199 0.79 -37.33 -11.08
N VAL A 200 1.25 -36.67 -10.00
CA VAL A 200 2.67 -36.39 -9.76
C VAL A 200 3.44 -37.69 -9.78
N ARG A 201 4.49 -37.78 -10.59
CA ARG A 201 5.32 -39.01 -10.68
C ARG A 201 5.85 -39.39 -9.29
N ALA A 202 5.91 -40.68 -9.02
CA ALA A 202 6.33 -41.24 -7.72
C ALA A 202 7.69 -40.69 -7.25
N GLU A 203 8.61 -40.42 -8.18
CA GLU A 203 9.93 -39.84 -7.93
C GLU A 203 9.84 -38.40 -7.35
N MET A 204 8.85 -37.60 -7.74
CA MET A 204 8.63 -36.26 -7.19
C MET A 204 7.92 -36.32 -5.82
N LYS A 205 7.09 -37.34 -5.57
CA LYS A 205 6.48 -37.53 -4.24
C LYS A 205 7.53 -37.79 -3.16
N ALA A 206 8.60 -38.54 -3.49
CA ALA A 206 9.68 -38.82 -2.57
C ALA A 206 10.48 -37.57 -2.15
N ILE A 207 10.56 -36.53 -3.02
CA ILE A 207 11.24 -35.28 -2.72
C ILE A 207 10.39 -34.37 -1.80
N LEU A 208 9.05 -34.40 -1.96
CA LEU A 208 8.11 -33.58 -1.18
C LEU A 208 7.80 -34.13 0.21
N THR A 209 8.22 -35.41 0.51
CA THR A 209 8.03 -36.07 1.81
C THR A 209 9.30 -36.11 2.67
N LEU A 210 10.37 -35.41 2.24
CA LEU A 210 11.64 -35.32 2.99
C LEU A 210 11.73 -34.00 3.78
N GLU A 211 10.65 -33.60 4.49
CA GLU A 211 10.69 -32.61 5.56
C GLU A 211 10.27 -33.23 6.89
#